data_9df6a792534bb5c350a3197d148ad698
#
_entry.id   9df6a792534bb5c350a3197d148ad698
#
_cell.length_a   1.000
_cell.length_b   1.000
_cell.length_c   1.000
_cell.angle_alpha   90.00
_cell.angle_beta   90.00
_cell.angle_gamma   90.00
#
_symmetry.space_group_name_H-M   'P 1'
#
loop_
_entity.id
_entity.type
_entity.pdbx_description
1 polymer ?
#
loop_
_entity_poly.entity_id
_entity_poly.type
_entity_poly.pdbx_seq_one_letter_code
_entity_poly.pdbx_strand_id
1 'polypeptide(L)'
;MKNILTAFIFLSIAYGCNAQKSQAAKQSKYEVTKTDKEWRKQLTAMQFDVARKGGTERPYTGATWNNKKAGTYHCISCNQMLFSSAAKFESGTGWPSFWQPIAKNNVEEHTDGTLGMERTEVKCSRCGAHLGHVFDDGPKPTGLRYCMNSAAMKFVKK
;
A
#
# COMPACT_ATOMS: atom_id res chain seq x y z
N MET A 1 2.91 7.40 89.95
CA MET A 1 2.70 6.36 88.90
C MET A 1 2.30 7.10 87.63
N LYS A 2 3.23 7.20 86.63
CA LYS A 2 3.04 7.94 85.36
C LYS A 2 2.91 6.97 84.29
N ASN A 3 1.76 6.91 83.66
CA ASN A 3 1.50 6.06 82.49
C ASN A 3 2.04 6.79 81.23
N ILE A 4 2.97 6.13 80.54
CA ILE A 4 3.49 6.60 79.22
C ILE A 4 2.75 5.87 78.20
N LEU A 5 1.94 6.57 77.38
CA LEU A 5 1.17 6.04 76.25
C LEU A 5 2.05 6.18 74.98
N THR A 6 2.56 5.08 74.48
CA THR A 6 3.39 5.05 73.26
C THR A 6 2.48 4.94 72.07
N ALA A 7 2.39 6.01 71.27
CA ALA A 7 1.65 6.00 69.98
C ALA A 7 2.50 5.40 68.89
N PHE A 8 2.07 4.29 68.28
CA PHE A 8 2.62 3.70 67.08
C PHE A 8 2.03 4.39 65.87
N ILE A 9 2.86 5.11 65.12
CA ILE A 9 2.49 5.70 63.84
C ILE A 9 2.74 4.62 62.75
N PHE A 10 1.69 4.08 62.18
CA PHE A 10 1.76 3.21 61.01
C PHE A 10 1.94 4.08 59.74
N LEU A 11 3.13 4.04 59.17
CA LEU A 11 3.40 4.64 57.88
C LEU A 11 3.00 3.69 56.77
N SER A 12 1.81 3.87 56.18
CA SER A 12 1.33 3.10 55.03
C SER A 12 2.01 3.59 53.75
N ILE A 13 2.97 2.81 53.27
CA ILE A 13 3.60 3.02 51.95
C ILE A 13 2.61 2.51 50.88
N ALA A 14 1.95 3.44 50.18
CA ALA A 14 1.15 3.14 49.02
C ALA A 14 2.06 2.84 47.84
N TYR A 15 2.21 1.55 47.49
CA TYR A 15 2.83 1.13 46.22
C TYR A 15 1.85 1.46 45.10
N GLY A 16 2.09 2.57 44.40
CA GLY A 16 1.39 2.89 43.15
C GLY A 16 1.84 1.93 42.07
N CYS A 17 1.03 0.91 41.77
CA CYS A 17 1.19 0.10 40.56
C CYS A 17 0.94 0.99 39.35
N ASN A 18 2.00 1.51 38.72
CA ASN A 18 1.93 2.02 37.36
C ASN A 18 1.67 0.85 36.40
N ALA A 19 0.40 0.58 36.15
CA ALA A 19 -0.01 -0.30 35.06
C ALA A 19 0.31 0.41 33.73
N GLN A 20 1.51 0.20 33.24
CA GLN A 20 1.94 0.58 31.90
C GLN A 20 1.15 -0.28 30.92
N LYS A 21 0.03 0.27 30.40
CA LYS A 21 -0.70 -0.35 29.28
C LYS A 21 0.27 -0.49 28.13
N SER A 22 0.84 -1.68 27.95
CA SER A 22 1.49 -2.08 26.73
C SER A 22 0.44 -2.02 25.61
N GLN A 23 0.45 -0.95 24.81
CA GLN A 23 -0.26 -0.94 23.56
C GLN A 23 0.39 -2.01 22.70
N ALA A 24 -0.24 -3.19 22.64
CA ALA A 24 0.11 -4.21 21.67
C ALA A 24 0.07 -3.55 20.29
N ALA A 25 1.23 -3.35 19.69
CA ALA A 25 1.35 -2.82 18.34
C ALA A 25 0.57 -3.77 17.44
N LYS A 26 -0.56 -3.30 16.87
CA LYS A 26 -1.39 -4.04 15.93
C LYS A 26 -0.47 -4.45 14.78
N GLN A 27 -0.11 -5.72 14.71
CA GLN A 27 0.82 -6.23 13.71
C GLN A 27 0.29 -5.85 12.34
N SER A 28 1.05 -5.04 11.60
CA SER A 28 0.65 -4.58 10.29
C SER A 28 0.54 -5.76 9.33
N LYS A 29 -0.52 -5.80 8.53
CA LYS A 29 -0.70 -6.79 7.44
C LYS A 29 0.46 -6.74 6.44
N TYR A 30 1.08 -5.57 6.26
CA TYR A 30 2.11 -5.32 5.25
C TYR A 30 3.51 -5.23 5.85
N GLU A 31 4.50 -5.78 5.13
CA GLU A 31 5.92 -5.74 5.51
C GLU A 31 6.45 -4.29 5.62
N VAL A 32 6.04 -3.44 4.67
CA VAL A 32 6.44 -2.03 4.64
C VAL A 32 5.28 -1.15 5.05
N THR A 33 5.34 -0.62 6.26
CA THR A 33 4.32 0.28 6.81
C THR A 33 4.96 1.60 7.22
N LYS A 34 4.31 2.70 6.85
CA LYS A 34 4.69 4.07 7.21
C LYS A 34 3.44 4.88 7.51
N THR A 35 3.60 5.93 8.29
CA THR A 35 2.56 6.94 8.50
C THR A 35 2.32 7.76 7.22
N ASP A 36 1.16 8.39 7.09
CA ASP A 36 0.85 9.31 5.98
C ASP A 36 1.90 10.43 5.87
N LYS A 37 2.40 10.93 7.00
CA LYS A 37 3.45 11.96 7.05
C LYS A 37 4.76 11.48 6.43
N GLU A 38 5.15 10.24 6.68
CA GLU A 38 6.37 9.64 6.11
C GLU A 38 6.20 9.33 4.62
N TRP A 39 5.02 8.82 4.21
CA TRP A 39 4.71 8.62 2.80
C TRP A 39 4.75 9.93 2.02
N ARG A 40 4.19 11.03 2.56
CA ARG A 40 4.22 12.35 1.92
C ARG A 40 5.61 12.95 1.77
N LYS A 41 6.59 12.55 2.60
CA LYS A 41 8.01 12.94 2.40
C LYS A 41 8.67 12.23 1.24
N GLN A 42 8.18 11.04 0.86
CA GLN A 42 8.75 10.17 -0.14
C GLN A 42 8.05 10.30 -1.50
N LEU A 43 6.75 10.57 -1.49
CA LEU A 43 5.88 10.56 -2.67
C LEU A 43 5.48 11.99 -3.06
N THR A 44 5.34 12.24 -4.35
CA THR A 44 4.69 13.48 -4.82
C THR A 44 3.20 13.49 -4.41
N ALA A 45 2.55 14.64 -4.50
CA ALA A 45 1.11 14.75 -4.16
C ALA A 45 0.25 13.76 -4.97
N MET A 46 0.48 13.65 -6.30
CA MET A 46 -0.22 12.71 -7.17
C MET A 46 0.07 11.26 -6.81
N GLN A 47 1.34 10.90 -6.57
CA GLN A 47 1.72 9.54 -6.17
C GLN A 47 1.10 9.14 -4.82
N PHE A 48 1.06 10.08 -3.87
CA PHE A 48 0.42 9.84 -2.58
C PHE A 48 -1.11 9.67 -2.72
N ASP A 49 -1.75 10.53 -3.50
CA ASP A 49 -3.19 10.43 -3.74
C ASP A 49 -3.55 9.08 -4.37
N VAL A 50 -2.86 8.70 -5.44
CA VAL A 50 -3.09 7.41 -6.11
C VAL A 50 -2.72 6.24 -5.17
N ALA A 51 -1.47 6.16 -4.71
CA ALA A 51 -0.98 4.95 -4.05
C ALA A 51 -1.49 4.78 -2.61
N ARG A 52 -1.89 5.86 -1.92
CA ARG A 52 -2.29 5.80 -0.49
C ARG A 52 -3.73 6.19 -0.24
N LYS A 53 -4.40 6.88 -1.18
CA LYS A 53 -5.81 7.28 -1.05
C LYS A 53 -6.73 6.60 -2.07
N GLY A 54 -6.18 5.73 -2.97
CA GLY A 54 -6.98 5.03 -3.96
C GLY A 54 -7.44 5.92 -5.13
N GLY A 55 -6.75 7.04 -5.36
CA GLY A 55 -7.02 7.94 -6.47
C GLY A 55 -6.68 7.31 -7.82
N THR A 56 -7.10 7.97 -8.90
CA THR A 56 -6.78 7.60 -10.28
C THR A 56 -6.24 8.81 -11.03
N GLU A 57 -5.09 8.67 -11.68
CA GLU A 57 -4.54 9.69 -12.57
C GLU A 57 -5.40 9.86 -13.83
N ARG A 58 -5.32 11.01 -14.50
CA ARG A 58 -6.01 11.21 -15.78
C ARG A 58 -5.45 10.29 -16.87
N PRO A 59 -6.30 9.72 -17.75
CA PRO A 59 -5.83 8.88 -18.85
C PRO A 59 -4.88 9.68 -19.78
N TYR A 60 -3.92 9.00 -20.39
CA TYR A 60 -2.92 9.54 -21.33
C TYR A 60 -1.94 10.57 -20.75
N THR A 61 -1.94 10.83 -19.44
CA THR A 61 -1.05 11.83 -18.80
C THR A 61 0.10 11.20 -18.01
N GLY A 62 0.02 9.94 -17.66
CA GLY A 62 1.02 9.26 -16.86
C GLY A 62 2.32 8.97 -17.63
N ALA A 63 3.45 8.93 -16.94
CA ALA A 63 4.78 8.80 -17.58
C ALA A 63 5.03 7.45 -18.28
N THR A 64 4.21 6.43 -18.00
CA THR A 64 4.47 5.06 -18.45
C THR A 64 3.37 4.45 -19.32
N TRP A 65 2.27 5.18 -19.59
CA TRP A 65 1.16 4.62 -20.34
C TRP A 65 1.59 4.11 -21.74
N ASN A 66 2.40 4.89 -22.47
CA ASN A 66 2.89 4.54 -23.81
C ASN A 66 4.37 4.09 -23.84
N ASN A 67 4.96 3.75 -22.68
CA ASN A 67 6.35 3.33 -22.63
C ASN A 67 6.52 1.94 -23.26
N LYS A 68 7.37 1.84 -24.31
CA LYS A 68 7.70 0.60 -25.05
C LYS A 68 9.10 0.06 -24.76
N LYS A 69 9.84 0.69 -23.85
CA LYS A 69 11.21 0.29 -23.51
C LYS A 69 11.22 -1.02 -22.72
N ALA A 70 12.25 -1.85 -22.94
CA ALA A 70 12.46 -3.06 -22.16
C ALA A 70 12.87 -2.73 -20.72
N GLY A 71 12.22 -3.38 -19.74
CA GLY A 71 12.46 -3.16 -18.32
C GLY A 71 11.34 -3.67 -17.43
N THR A 72 11.35 -3.20 -16.19
CA THR A 72 10.39 -3.61 -15.16
C THR A 72 9.69 -2.40 -14.52
N TYR A 73 8.49 -2.62 -14.02
CA TYR A 73 7.68 -1.61 -13.34
C TYR A 73 7.63 -1.97 -11.85
N HIS A 74 8.09 -1.05 -11.01
CA HIS A 74 8.21 -1.23 -9.58
C HIS A 74 7.22 -0.35 -8.83
N CYS A 75 6.75 -0.82 -7.67
CA CYS A 75 5.92 -0.03 -6.78
C CYS A 75 6.61 1.29 -6.41
N ILE A 76 5.93 2.41 -6.61
CA ILE A 76 6.47 3.73 -6.28
C ILE A 76 6.74 3.89 -4.79
N SER A 77 5.97 3.21 -3.94
CA SER A 77 6.04 3.30 -2.48
C SER A 77 7.17 2.45 -1.88
N CYS A 78 7.31 1.18 -2.26
CA CYS A 78 8.22 0.24 -1.59
C CYS A 78 9.26 -0.42 -2.51
N ASN A 79 9.27 -0.06 -3.80
CA ASN A 79 10.19 -0.59 -4.81
C ASN A 79 10.03 -2.09 -5.15
N GLN A 80 8.95 -2.76 -4.74
CA GLN A 80 8.67 -4.13 -5.16
C GLN A 80 8.50 -4.20 -6.67
N MET A 81 9.12 -5.19 -7.34
CA MET A 81 8.87 -5.47 -8.75
C MET A 81 7.43 -5.95 -8.95
N LEU A 82 6.68 -5.32 -9.85
CA LEU A 82 5.26 -5.61 -10.06
C LEU A 82 5.00 -6.22 -11.43
N PHE A 83 5.46 -5.56 -12.49
CA PHE A 83 5.20 -5.96 -13.87
C PHE A 83 6.47 -5.89 -14.73
N SER A 84 6.47 -6.67 -15.81
CA SER A 84 7.51 -6.64 -16.87
C SER A 84 6.98 -5.96 -18.12
N SER A 85 7.85 -5.27 -18.85
CA SER A 85 7.54 -4.75 -20.19
C SER A 85 7.12 -5.86 -21.17
N ALA A 86 7.56 -7.10 -20.96
CA ALA A 86 7.16 -8.26 -21.78
C ALA A 86 5.66 -8.60 -21.64
N ALA A 87 5.04 -8.24 -20.51
CA ALA A 87 3.61 -8.43 -20.26
C ALA A 87 2.78 -7.18 -20.61
N LYS A 88 3.42 -6.06 -20.98
CA LYS A 88 2.74 -4.81 -21.28
C LYS A 88 2.13 -4.85 -22.69
N PHE A 89 0.92 -4.31 -22.82
CA PHE A 89 0.24 -4.18 -24.12
C PHE A 89 -0.52 -2.84 -24.22
N GLU A 90 -0.91 -2.48 -25.45
CA GLU A 90 -1.68 -1.28 -25.74
C GLU A 90 -3.17 -1.59 -25.60
N SER A 91 -3.79 -1.15 -24.53
CA SER A 91 -5.23 -1.35 -24.29
C SER A 91 -6.12 -0.25 -24.86
N GLY A 92 -5.54 0.88 -25.30
CA GLY A 92 -6.29 2.06 -25.73
C GLY A 92 -6.94 2.86 -24.60
N THR A 93 -6.79 2.45 -23.33
CA THR A 93 -7.46 3.09 -22.18
C THR A 93 -6.73 4.34 -21.67
N GLY A 94 -5.48 4.56 -22.06
CA GLY A 94 -4.67 5.68 -21.60
C GLY A 94 -3.90 5.42 -20.30
N TRP A 95 -3.95 4.22 -19.77
CA TRP A 95 -3.15 3.75 -18.64
C TRP A 95 -2.26 2.57 -19.04
N PRO A 96 -1.10 2.36 -18.38
CA PRO A 96 -0.26 1.20 -18.62
C PRO A 96 -1.02 -0.08 -18.28
N SER A 97 -1.10 -1.00 -19.25
CA SER A 97 -1.86 -2.24 -19.15
C SER A 97 -0.96 -3.45 -19.32
N PHE A 98 -1.18 -4.47 -18.48
CA PHE A 98 -0.40 -5.71 -18.46
C PHE A 98 -1.34 -6.91 -18.41
N TRP A 99 -0.96 -8.02 -19.05
CA TRP A 99 -1.77 -9.24 -19.01
C TRP A 99 -1.43 -10.17 -17.82
N GLN A 100 -0.32 -9.90 -17.10
CA GLN A 100 0.01 -10.56 -15.82
C GLN A 100 1.04 -9.76 -15.02
N PRO A 101 1.12 -9.91 -13.68
CA PRO A 101 2.24 -9.46 -12.87
C PRO A 101 3.49 -10.34 -13.08
N ILE A 102 4.68 -9.88 -12.64
CA ILE A 102 5.93 -10.69 -12.67
C ILE A 102 5.78 -11.96 -11.85
N ALA A 103 5.13 -11.85 -10.69
CA ALA A 103 4.76 -12.97 -9.84
C ALA A 103 3.40 -12.67 -9.20
N LYS A 104 2.53 -13.67 -9.12
CA LYS A 104 1.17 -13.51 -8.57
C LYS A 104 1.18 -12.98 -7.14
N ASN A 105 2.13 -13.39 -6.33
CA ASN A 105 2.28 -12.96 -4.95
C ASN A 105 2.87 -11.55 -4.76
N ASN A 106 3.23 -10.84 -5.84
CA ASN A 106 3.69 -9.45 -5.77
C ASN A 106 2.53 -8.45 -5.76
N VAL A 107 1.32 -8.91 -6.06
CA VAL A 107 0.09 -8.13 -5.99
C VAL A 107 -0.97 -8.85 -5.16
N GLU A 108 -1.92 -8.10 -4.63
CA GLU A 108 -3.13 -8.59 -3.99
C GLU A 108 -4.34 -8.05 -4.75
N GLU A 109 -5.40 -8.84 -4.84
CA GLU A 109 -6.66 -8.47 -5.45
C GLU A 109 -7.73 -8.35 -4.36
N HIS A 110 -8.50 -7.26 -4.38
CA HIS A 110 -9.55 -6.96 -3.41
C HIS A 110 -10.81 -6.49 -4.13
N THR A 111 -11.97 -6.88 -3.63
CA THR A 111 -13.24 -6.33 -4.10
C THR A 111 -13.31 -4.83 -3.79
N ASP A 112 -13.61 -4.03 -4.80
CA ASP A 112 -13.84 -2.59 -4.71
C ASP A 112 -15.27 -2.27 -5.15
N GLY A 113 -16.12 -1.95 -4.19
CA GLY A 113 -17.53 -1.55 -4.40
C GLY A 113 -17.74 -0.04 -4.51
N THR A 114 -16.69 0.76 -4.67
CA THR A 114 -16.81 2.21 -4.80
C THR A 114 -17.42 2.62 -6.15
N LEU A 115 -17.94 3.84 -6.24
CA LEU A 115 -18.53 4.41 -7.47
C LEU A 115 -19.74 3.64 -8.03
N GLY A 116 -20.44 2.84 -7.21
CA GLY A 116 -21.63 2.10 -7.64
C GLY A 116 -21.35 0.93 -8.59
N MET A 117 -20.10 0.50 -8.73
CA MET A 117 -19.68 -0.64 -9.54
C MET A 117 -18.83 -1.59 -8.70
N GLU A 118 -18.98 -2.88 -8.93
CA GLU A 118 -18.06 -3.86 -8.34
C GLU A 118 -16.87 -4.05 -9.30
N ARG A 119 -15.66 -3.82 -8.79
CA ARG A 119 -14.40 -3.96 -9.51
C ARG A 119 -13.41 -4.76 -8.66
N THR A 120 -12.35 -5.25 -9.26
CA THR A 120 -11.24 -5.89 -8.55
C THR A 120 -10.06 -4.92 -8.46
N GLU A 121 -9.85 -4.34 -7.27
CA GLU A 121 -8.70 -3.48 -6.98
C GLU A 121 -7.42 -4.31 -6.89
N VAL A 122 -6.34 -3.79 -7.45
CA VAL A 122 -4.99 -4.38 -7.38
C VAL A 122 -4.12 -3.54 -6.46
N LYS A 123 -3.55 -4.18 -5.44
CA LYS A 123 -2.61 -3.57 -4.48
C LYS A 123 -1.23 -4.22 -4.53
N CYS A 124 -0.21 -3.47 -4.14
CA CYS A 124 1.11 -4.01 -3.87
C CYS A 124 1.05 -4.88 -2.60
N SER A 125 1.39 -6.17 -2.69
CA SER A 125 1.33 -7.11 -1.56
C SER A 125 2.28 -6.74 -0.43
N ARG A 126 3.38 -6.02 -0.71
CA ARG A 126 4.40 -5.66 0.26
C ARG A 126 4.05 -4.45 1.12
N CYS A 127 3.33 -3.46 0.58
CA CYS A 127 3.06 -2.20 1.29
C CYS A 127 1.61 -1.71 1.21
N GLY A 128 0.71 -2.46 0.55
CA GLY A 128 -0.69 -2.12 0.41
C GLY A 128 -0.96 -0.89 -0.48
N ALA A 129 0.00 -0.44 -1.29
CA ALA A 129 -0.23 0.67 -2.21
C ALA A 129 -1.27 0.29 -3.25
N HIS A 130 -2.27 1.15 -3.45
CA HIS A 130 -3.20 1.03 -4.59
C HIS A 130 -2.41 1.17 -5.90
N LEU A 131 -2.64 0.25 -6.83
CA LEU A 131 -1.98 0.24 -8.13
C LEU A 131 -2.96 0.57 -9.27
N GLY A 132 -4.16 0.07 -9.20
CA GLY A 132 -5.20 0.14 -10.22
C GLY A 132 -6.22 -0.97 -10.05
N HIS A 133 -6.76 -1.47 -11.16
CA HIS A 133 -7.77 -2.54 -11.18
C HIS A 133 -7.45 -3.59 -12.23
N VAL A 134 -7.95 -4.81 -12.04
CA VAL A 134 -7.88 -5.88 -13.03
C VAL A 134 -9.26 -6.15 -13.60
N PHE A 135 -9.30 -6.43 -14.91
CA PHE A 135 -10.49 -6.71 -15.71
C PHE A 135 -10.28 -8.00 -16.50
N ASP A 136 -11.36 -8.61 -16.98
CA ASP A 136 -11.41 -9.86 -17.76
C ASP A 136 -11.46 -9.63 -19.28
N ASP A 137 -11.14 -8.43 -19.74
CA ASP A 137 -11.14 -7.99 -21.13
C ASP A 137 -9.74 -7.88 -21.74
N GLY A 138 -8.78 -8.60 -21.19
CA GLY A 138 -7.38 -8.60 -21.63
C GLY A 138 -7.09 -9.62 -22.75
N PRO A 139 -5.85 -9.58 -23.28
CA PRO A 139 -5.42 -10.51 -24.34
C PRO A 139 -5.09 -11.90 -23.77
N LYS A 140 -5.01 -12.89 -24.68
CA LYS A 140 -4.37 -14.18 -24.37
C LYS A 140 -2.91 -13.94 -23.93
N PRO A 141 -2.33 -14.78 -23.05
CA PRO A 141 -2.85 -16.09 -22.61
C PRO A 141 -3.80 -16.03 -21.40
N THR A 142 -3.89 -14.92 -20.66
CA THR A 142 -4.65 -14.89 -19.40
C THR A 142 -6.10 -14.41 -19.57
N GLY A 143 -6.39 -13.60 -20.58
CA GLY A 143 -7.66 -12.88 -20.69
C GLY A 143 -7.77 -11.70 -19.72
N LEU A 144 -6.73 -11.43 -18.90
CA LEU A 144 -6.74 -10.37 -17.89
C LEU A 144 -6.08 -9.09 -18.39
N ARG A 145 -6.62 -7.95 -17.96
CA ARG A 145 -6.04 -6.63 -18.14
C ARG A 145 -5.84 -5.96 -16.79
N TYR A 146 -4.60 -5.95 -16.32
CA TYR A 146 -4.15 -5.15 -15.17
C TYR A 146 -3.96 -3.70 -15.64
N CYS A 147 -4.95 -2.85 -15.40
CA CYS A 147 -4.97 -1.44 -15.75
C CYS A 147 -4.43 -0.63 -14.58
N MET A 148 -3.18 -0.21 -14.69
CA MET A 148 -2.42 0.36 -13.56
C MET A 148 -2.20 1.85 -13.72
N ASN A 149 -2.12 2.59 -12.61
CA ASN A 149 -1.72 3.99 -12.62
C ASN A 149 -0.20 4.13 -12.83
N SER A 150 0.24 4.97 -13.76
CA SER A 150 1.66 5.32 -13.89
C SER A 150 2.20 5.94 -12.60
N ALA A 151 1.40 6.77 -11.91
CA ALA A 151 1.78 7.41 -10.66
C ALA A 151 2.05 6.40 -9.52
N ALA A 152 1.47 5.20 -9.58
CA ALA A 152 1.69 4.13 -8.60
C ALA A 152 2.98 3.33 -8.87
N MET A 153 3.64 3.54 -10.01
CA MET A 153 4.79 2.76 -10.43
C MET A 153 5.95 3.64 -10.91
N LYS A 154 7.16 3.09 -10.82
CA LYS A 154 8.34 3.62 -11.52
C LYS A 154 8.87 2.58 -12.50
N PHE A 155 9.30 3.03 -13.66
CA PHE A 155 9.96 2.19 -14.66
C PHE A 155 11.46 2.10 -14.39
N VAL A 156 12.00 0.89 -14.43
CA VAL A 156 13.44 0.60 -14.35
C VAL A 156 13.84 -0.07 -15.65
N LYS A 157 14.70 0.60 -16.42
CA LYS A 157 15.21 0.09 -17.69
C LYS A 157 16.11 -1.13 -17.44
N LYS A 158 16.01 -2.12 -18.30
CA LYS A 158 16.94 -3.26 -18.34
C LYS A 158 18.28 -2.84 -18.88
#